data_a3d999e17ff842efb243dba47b14e4bc
#
_entry.id   a3d999e17ff842efb243dba47b14e4bc
#
_cell.length_a   1.000
_cell.length_b   1.000
_cell.length_c   1.000
_cell.angle_alpha   90.00
_cell.angle_beta   90.00
_cell.angle_gamma   90.00
#
_symmetry.space_group_name_H-M   'P 1'
#
loop_
_entity.id
_entity.type
_entity.pdbx_description
1 polymer ?
#
loop_
_entity_poly.entity_id
_entity_poly.type
_entity_poly.pdbx_seq_one_letter_code
_entity_poly.pdbx_strand_id
1 'polypeptide(L)' 'MSFEKGDSVVLNDKHSEYDGDVGEIKQVSETMFGDKNYTVSFEDGQEPGVPEDNLEAAPDGDTDADEE' A
#
# COMPACT_ATOMS: atom_id res chain seq x y z
N MET A 1 -10.23 2.58 -7.06
CA MET A 1 -8.90 2.62 -7.66
C MET A 1 -8.02 1.60 -7.03
N SER A 2 -7.09 1.11 -7.77
CA SER A 2 -6.18 0.09 -7.24
C SER A 2 -4.75 0.59 -7.32
N PHE A 3 -3.89 -0.06 -6.58
CA PHE A 3 -2.48 0.27 -6.56
C PHE A 3 -1.71 -0.76 -7.37
N GLU A 4 -0.49 -0.45 -7.70
CA GLU A 4 0.36 -1.35 -8.48
C GLU A 4 1.68 -1.54 -7.79
N LYS A 5 2.37 -2.58 -8.21
CA LYS A 5 3.69 -2.87 -7.68
C LYS A 5 4.58 -1.65 -7.89
N GLY A 6 5.23 -1.23 -6.84
CA GLY A 6 6.09 -0.06 -6.87
C GLY A 6 5.45 1.22 -6.39
N ASP A 7 4.13 1.19 -6.17
CA ASP A 7 3.46 2.40 -5.68
C ASP A 7 3.77 2.63 -4.22
N SER A 8 3.82 3.89 -3.84
CA SER A 8 3.99 4.27 -2.45
C SER A 8 2.62 4.48 -1.82
N VAL A 9 2.41 3.89 -0.67
CA VAL A 9 1.10 3.92 -0.01
C VAL A 9 1.29 4.12 1.48
N VAL A 10 0.21 4.57 2.12
CA VAL A 10 0.15 4.68 3.58
C VAL A 10 -0.82 3.63 4.09
N LEU A 11 -0.42 2.90 5.10
CA LEU A 11 -1.29 1.89 5.70
C LEU A 11 -2.19 2.54 6.73
N ASN A 12 -3.49 2.26 6.61
CA ASN A 12 -4.48 2.73 7.57
C ASN A 12 -5.12 1.52 8.23
N ASP A 13 -4.47 0.96 9.25
CA ASP A 13 -4.96 -0.22 9.91
C ASP A 13 -4.65 -0.12 11.40
N LYS A 14 -5.66 0.16 12.19
CA LYS A 14 -5.48 0.39 13.61
C LYS A 14 -4.88 -0.79 14.34
N HIS A 15 -5.00 -1.97 13.77
CA HIS A 15 -4.49 -3.17 14.42
C HIS A 15 -3.10 -3.54 13.96
N SER A 16 -2.54 -2.79 13.05
CA SER A 16 -1.20 -3.08 12.54
C SER A 16 -0.19 -2.18 13.20
N GLU A 17 0.99 -2.72 13.47
CA GLU A 17 2.05 -1.91 14.02
C GLU A 17 2.59 -0.93 12.98
N TYR A 18 2.19 -1.06 11.74
CA TYR A 18 2.62 -0.15 10.69
C TYR A 18 1.55 0.90 10.35
N ASP A 19 0.52 1.01 11.19
CA ASP A 19 -0.55 1.96 10.95
C ASP A 19 0.02 3.38 10.80
N GLY A 20 -0.29 4.02 9.69
CA GLY A 20 0.19 5.38 9.43
C GLY A 20 1.56 5.45 8.78
N ASP A 21 2.21 4.31 8.58
CA ASP A 21 3.54 4.31 7.96
C ASP A 21 3.42 4.26 6.45
N VAL A 22 4.41 4.84 5.79
CA VAL A 22 4.49 4.81 4.34
C VAL A 22 5.28 3.58 3.92
N GLY A 23 4.76 2.86 2.95
CA GLY A 23 5.42 1.69 2.42
C GLY A 23 5.30 1.63 0.92
N GLU A 24 5.88 0.59 0.35
CA GLU A 24 5.86 0.41 -1.09
C GLU A 24 5.21 -0.93 -1.42
N ILE A 25 4.37 -0.94 -2.44
CA ILE A 25 3.71 -2.17 -2.89
C ILE A 25 4.76 -3.09 -3.52
N LYS A 26 4.89 -4.29 -2.98
CA LYS A 26 5.83 -5.27 -3.51
C LYS A 26 5.14 -6.34 -4.31
N GLN A 27 3.88 -6.60 -4.03
CA GLN A 27 3.15 -7.63 -4.74
C GLN A 27 1.67 -7.33 -4.69
N VAL A 28 0.97 -7.66 -5.75
CA VAL A 28 -0.48 -7.51 -5.83
C VAL A 28 -1.06 -8.90 -6.03
N SER A 29 -2.05 -9.24 -5.22
CA SER A 29 -2.76 -10.51 -5.32
C SER A 29 -4.24 -10.24 -5.44
N GLU A 30 -4.95 -11.16 -6.07
CA GLU A 30 -6.39 -11.02 -6.21
C GLU A 30 -7.05 -12.32 -5.78
N THR A 31 -8.10 -12.21 -4.98
CA THR A 31 -8.82 -13.40 -4.54
C THR A 31 -9.78 -13.83 -5.62
N MET A 32 -10.34 -15.02 -5.45
CA MET A 32 -11.31 -15.51 -6.42
C MET A 32 -12.61 -14.71 -6.37
N PHE A 33 -12.77 -13.89 -5.35
CA PHE A 33 -13.95 -13.02 -5.26
C PHE A 33 -13.71 -11.66 -5.91
N GLY A 34 -12.53 -11.43 -6.43
CA GLY A 34 -12.23 -10.14 -7.06
C GLY A 34 -11.64 -9.09 -6.15
N ASP A 35 -11.40 -9.45 -4.89
CA ASP A 35 -10.79 -8.51 -3.95
C ASP A 35 -9.28 -8.51 -4.12
N LYS A 36 -8.70 -7.34 -4.09
CA LYS A 36 -7.25 -7.23 -4.23
C LYS A 36 -6.59 -7.07 -2.88
N ASN A 37 -5.50 -7.78 -2.71
CA ASN A 37 -4.67 -7.67 -1.52
C ASN A 37 -3.26 -7.32 -1.95
N TYR A 38 -2.56 -6.64 -1.07
CA TYR A 38 -1.24 -6.12 -1.40
C TYR A 38 -0.25 -6.52 -0.35
N THR A 39 0.98 -6.77 -0.76
CA THR A 39 2.09 -6.91 0.16
C THR A 39 2.82 -5.57 0.15
N VAL A 40 2.87 -4.93 1.30
CA VAL A 40 3.46 -3.61 1.43
C VAL A 40 4.75 -3.74 2.24
N SER A 41 5.81 -3.18 1.71
CA SER A 41 7.11 -3.22 2.37
C SER A 41 7.35 -1.91 3.09
N PHE A 42 7.70 -2.01 4.37
CA PHE A 42 8.02 -0.84 5.19
C PHE A 42 9.48 -0.90 5.58
N GLU A 43 9.94 0.17 6.21
CA GLU A 43 11.33 0.25 6.60
C GLU A 43 11.73 -0.87 7.54
N ASP A 44 10.83 -1.24 8.45
CA ASP A 44 11.13 -2.26 9.46
C ASP A 44 10.62 -3.65 9.10
N GLY A 45 9.95 -3.80 7.99
CA GLY A 45 9.43 -5.11 7.62
C GLY A 45 8.40 -4.99 6.53
N GLN A 46 7.54 -5.99 6.42
CA GLN A 46 6.50 -5.94 5.41
C GLN A 46 5.23 -6.56 5.94
N GLU A 47 4.13 -6.17 5.34
CA GLU A 47 2.81 -6.61 5.74
C GLU A 47 2.13 -7.23 4.53
N PRO A 48 1.89 -8.55 4.52
CA PRO A 48 1.20 -9.18 3.39
C PRO A 48 -0.31 -9.17 3.61
N GLY A 49 -1.04 -9.38 2.53
CA GLY A 49 -2.48 -9.55 2.62
C GLY A 49 -3.25 -8.31 3.03
N VAL A 50 -2.75 -7.13 2.66
CA VAL A 50 -3.40 -5.87 3.04
C VAL A 50 -4.48 -5.54 2.02
N PRO A 51 -5.72 -5.37 2.45
CA PRO A 51 -6.79 -5.02 1.49
C PRO A 51 -6.63 -3.59 1.01
N GLU A 52 -7.15 -3.36 -0.17
CA GLU A 52 -7.04 -2.05 -0.80
C GLU A 52 -7.66 -0.97 0.08
N ASP A 53 -8.72 -1.30 0.79
CA ASP A 53 -9.41 -0.31 1.62
C ASP A 53 -8.55 0.20 2.76
N ASN A 54 -7.53 -0.53 3.13
CA ASN A 54 -6.64 -0.11 4.20
C ASN A 54 -5.43 0.67 3.69
N LEU A 55 -5.39 0.98 2.41
CA LEU A 55 -4.27 1.68 1.82
C LEU A 55 -4.71 3.00 1.21
N GLU A 56 -3.82 3.97 1.28
CA GLU A 56 -4.03 5.27 0.65
C GLU A 56 -2.78 5.64 -0.11
N ALA A 57 -2.94 6.42 -1.17
CA ALA A 57 -1.80 6.90 -1.91
C ALA A 57 -0.96 7.81 -1.02
N ALA A 58 0.32 7.54 -0.95
CA ALA A 58 1.20 8.35 -0.11
C ALA A 58 1.44 9.70 -0.77
N PRO A 59 1.32 10.79 -0.02
CA PRO A 59 1.55 12.11 -0.60
C PRO A 59 2.94 12.27 -1.18
N ASP A 60 3.91 11.65 -0.53
CA ASP A 60 5.27 11.78 -1.01
C ASP A 60 5.49 11.08 -2.32
N GLY A 61 4.75 10.07 -2.60
CA GLY A 61 4.94 9.30 -3.81
C GLY A 61 4.44 10.02 -5.02
N ASP A 62 3.63 11.04 -4.83
CA ASP A 62 3.13 11.74 -5.93
C ASP A 62 3.97 12.80 -6.41
N THR A 63 4.94 13.04 -5.74
CA THR A 63 5.71 14.11 -6.11
C THR A 63 6.27 14.02 -7.38
N ASP A 64 6.12 13.41 -7.70
CA ASP A 64 6.60 13.48 -8.75
C ASP A 64 5.90 13.99 -9.65
N ALA A 65 5.46 14.08 -9.48
CA ALA A 65 4.85 14.46 -10.40
C ALA A 65 4.52 15.61 -10.75
N ASP A 66 4.77 15.70 -10.20
CA ASP A 66 4.60 16.46 -10.55
C ASP A 66 4.69 17.17 -10.99
N GLU A 67 4.65 17.29 -10.83
CA GLU A 67 4.67 17.93 -11.23
C GLU A 67 4.61 18.56 -11.67
N GLU A 68 4.52 18.81 -11.63
CA GLU A 68 4.47 19.50 -12.12
C GLU A 68 4.39 20.01 -12.30
#